data_5986ee9fdcf98dcaf89487a85880d1b3
#
_entry.id   5986ee9fdcf98dcaf89487a85880d1b3
#
_cell.length_a   1.000
_cell.length_b   1.000
_cell.length_c   1.000
_cell.angle_alpha   90.00
_cell.angle_beta   90.00
_cell.angle_gamma   90.00
#
_symmetry.space_group_name_H-M   'P 1'
#
loop_
_entity.id
_entity.type
_entity.pdbx_description
1 polymer ?
#
loop_
_entity_poly.entity_id
_entity_poly.type
_entity_poly.pdbx_seq_one_letter_code
_entity_poly.pdbx_strand_id
1 'polypeptide(L)'
;MSAQRPKLQVRILDDRIGKEYPLPHYATPGSAGLDLRACLDAPLVLEPGKTQLVPTGIAIHLEDPGLAAVLLPRSGLGHKHGIVLGNLVGLIDSDYQGQVMVSCWNRGQAAFTIEPGERIAQMVVVPVVQVEFEVVEAFSASDRGAGGFGSSGKSSADAGERYSAVGVVSWQFSQLTSPPV
;
A
#
# COMPACT_ATOMS: atom_id res chain seq x y z
N MET A 1 15.48 13.42 -24.84
CA MET A 1 14.27 14.20 -24.50
C MET A 1 13.89 13.85 -23.07
N SER A 2 13.91 14.81 -22.12
CA SER A 2 13.46 14.53 -20.77
C SER A 2 11.94 14.40 -20.81
N ALA A 3 11.42 13.21 -20.46
CA ALA A 3 9.99 13.02 -20.35
C ALA A 3 9.41 14.04 -19.36
N GLN A 4 8.40 14.79 -19.76
CA GLN A 4 7.74 15.76 -18.90
C GLN A 4 7.09 14.98 -17.75
N ARG A 5 7.41 15.34 -16.50
CA ARG A 5 6.81 14.70 -15.33
C ARG A 5 5.31 14.99 -15.29
N PRO A 6 4.45 13.98 -15.01
CA PRO A 6 3.04 14.23 -14.80
C PRO A 6 2.84 15.22 -13.64
N LYS A 7 1.80 16.05 -13.74
CA LYS A 7 1.45 17.01 -12.68
C LYS A 7 0.47 16.36 -11.69
N LEU A 8 0.77 16.49 -10.41
CA LEU A 8 -0.11 16.12 -9.31
C LEU A 8 -0.74 17.39 -8.74
N GLN A 9 -2.06 17.47 -8.71
CA GLN A 9 -2.76 18.57 -8.05
C GLN A 9 -2.70 18.38 -6.53
N VAL A 10 -2.35 19.45 -5.82
CA VAL A 10 -2.23 19.44 -4.35
C VAL A 10 -2.99 20.64 -3.78
N ARG A 11 -3.86 20.37 -2.79
CA ARG A 11 -4.46 21.41 -1.94
C ARG A 11 -3.76 21.44 -0.60
N ILE A 12 -3.36 22.61 -0.17
CA ILE A 12 -2.85 22.87 1.18
C ILE A 12 -4.05 23.03 2.10
N LEU A 13 -4.12 22.24 3.16
CA LEU A 13 -5.21 22.23 4.14
C LEU A 13 -4.77 22.83 5.48
N ASP A 14 -3.47 22.99 5.70
CA ASP A 14 -2.88 23.57 6.90
C ASP A 14 -1.82 24.59 6.51
N ASP A 15 -1.92 25.80 7.06
CA ASP A 15 -1.07 26.95 6.71
C ASP A 15 0.41 26.78 7.05
N ARG A 16 0.77 25.80 7.86
CA ARG A 16 2.18 25.45 8.15
C ARG A 16 2.87 24.78 6.97
N ILE A 17 2.10 24.17 6.04
CA ILE A 17 2.65 23.53 4.84
C ILE A 17 3.14 24.59 3.86
N GLY A 18 4.39 24.50 3.47
CA GLY A 18 5.09 25.47 2.62
C GLY A 18 5.71 26.64 3.39
N LYS A 19 5.50 26.73 4.71
CA LYS A 19 6.09 27.74 5.60
C LYS A 19 7.00 27.09 6.64
N GLU A 20 6.42 26.36 7.58
CA GLU A 20 7.15 25.64 8.65
C GLU A 20 7.59 24.26 8.18
N TYR A 21 6.71 23.58 7.42
CA TYR A 21 6.99 22.26 6.82
C TYR A 21 7.06 22.40 5.30
N PRO A 22 8.11 21.86 4.64
CA PRO A 22 8.17 21.90 3.19
C PRO A 22 7.05 21.05 2.58
N LEU A 23 6.58 21.45 1.38
CA LEU A 23 5.77 20.56 0.54
C LEU A 23 6.52 19.24 0.30
N PRO A 24 5.80 18.11 0.14
CA PRO A 24 6.43 16.87 -0.27
C PRO A 24 7.30 17.06 -1.51
N HIS A 25 8.54 16.61 -1.43
CA HIS A 25 9.51 16.73 -2.52
C HIS A 25 10.42 15.51 -2.58
N TYR A 26 11.01 15.26 -3.73
CA TYR A 26 12.03 14.22 -3.89
C TYR A 26 13.33 14.68 -3.26
N ALA A 27 13.85 13.92 -2.31
CA ALA A 27 15.09 14.26 -1.59
C ALA A 27 16.32 14.29 -2.51
N THR A 28 16.31 13.44 -3.56
CA THR A 28 17.38 13.37 -4.59
C THR A 28 16.73 13.20 -5.97
N PRO A 29 17.46 13.45 -7.07
CA PRO A 29 16.96 13.21 -8.42
C PRO A 29 16.52 11.75 -8.69
N GLY A 30 17.08 10.79 -7.97
CA GLY A 30 16.75 9.36 -8.08
C GLY A 30 15.75 8.84 -7.05
N SER A 31 15.22 9.71 -6.16
CA SER A 31 14.21 9.31 -5.19
C SER A 31 12.92 8.91 -5.89
N ALA A 32 12.32 7.77 -5.48
CA ALA A 32 11.02 7.32 -5.96
C ALA A 32 9.86 7.85 -5.11
N GLY A 33 10.09 8.11 -3.83
CA GLY A 33 9.07 8.54 -2.87
C GLY A 33 9.18 10.00 -2.48
N LEU A 34 8.01 10.57 -2.17
CA LEU A 34 7.84 11.90 -1.59
C LEU A 34 7.58 11.73 -0.09
N ASP A 35 8.39 12.33 0.78
CA ASP A 35 8.18 12.25 2.22
C ASP A 35 6.87 12.92 2.65
N LEU A 36 6.06 12.24 3.45
CA LEU A 36 4.87 12.76 4.11
C LEU A 36 5.18 13.06 5.57
N ARG A 37 4.76 14.24 6.04
CA ARG A 37 5.01 14.72 7.39
C ARG A 37 3.74 14.71 8.25
N ALA A 38 3.92 14.51 9.55
CA ALA A 38 2.86 14.63 10.53
C ALA A 38 2.47 16.11 10.71
N CYS A 39 1.25 16.46 10.35
CA CYS A 39 0.69 17.79 10.55
C CYS A 39 -0.13 17.79 11.85
N LEU A 40 0.59 17.77 12.97
CA LEU A 40 0.06 17.72 14.34
C LEU A 40 0.23 19.07 15.03
N ASP A 41 -0.64 19.38 16.01
CA ASP A 41 -0.54 20.56 16.85
C ASP A 41 0.32 20.34 18.09
N ALA A 42 0.49 19.06 18.50
CA ALA A 42 1.32 18.65 19.62
C ALA A 42 1.92 17.25 19.35
N PRO A 43 2.99 16.86 20.05
CA PRO A 43 3.55 15.52 19.97
C PRO A 43 2.50 14.44 20.23
N LEU A 44 2.51 13.38 19.43
CA LEU A 44 1.62 12.23 19.53
C LEU A 44 2.39 11.02 20.04
N VAL A 45 2.07 10.54 21.24
CA VAL A 45 2.63 9.29 21.78
C VAL A 45 1.86 8.11 21.23
N LEU A 46 2.55 7.23 20.53
CA LEU A 46 2.00 6.00 19.95
C LEU A 46 2.53 4.79 20.74
N GLU A 47 1.69 4.25 21.61
CA GLU A 47 2.00 3.09 22.44
C GLU A 47 2.19 1.82 21.62
N PRO A 48 2.94 0.81 22.12
CA PRO A 48 3.12 -0.48 21.45
C PRO A 48 1.78 -1.13 21.09
N GLY A 49 1.67 -1.63 19.88
CA GLY A 49 0.47 -2.28 19.34
C GLY A 49 -0.65 -1.33 18.93
N LYS A 50 -0.52 -0.02 19.17
CA LYS A 50 -1.55 0.97 18.81
C LYS A 50 -1.37 1.51 17.40
N THR A 51 -2.51 1.88 16.80
CA THR A 51 -2.60 2.51 15.50
C THR A 51 -3.31 3.84 15.63
N GLN A 52 -2.82 4.87 14.93
CA GLN A 52 -3.40 6.22 14.92
C GLN A 52 -3.38 6.79 13.51
N LEU A 53 -4.48 7.45 13.12
CA LEU A 53 -4.51 8.23 11.89
C LEU A 53 -3.84 9.58 12.13
N VAL A 54 -2.83 9.88 11.33
CA VAL A 54 -2.04 11.12 11.42
C VAL A 54 -2.28 11.95 10.16
N PRO A 55 -2.77 13.21 10.29
CA PRO A 55 -2.97 14.08 9.15
C PRO A 55 -1.65 14.53 8.56
N THR A 56 -1.63 14.80 7.25
CA THR A 56 -0.47 15.35 6.53
C THR A 56 -0.61 16.82 6.16
N GLY A 57 -1.79 17.41 6.38
CA GLY A 57 -2.07 18.81 6.03
C GLY A 57 -2.25 19.07 4.54
N ILE A 58 -2.28 18.04 3.70
CA ILE A 58 -2.50 18.17 2.24
C ILE A 58 -3.58 17.22 1.75
N ALA A 59 -4.26 17.62 0.67
CA ALA A 59 -5.06 16.74 -0.16
C ALA A 59 -4.45 16.67 -1.56
N ILE A 60 -4.62 15.54 -2.25
CA ILE A 60 -4.11 15.34 -3.61
C ILE A 60 -5.24 14.93 -4.54
N HIS A 61 -5.06 15.19 -5.83
CA HIS A 61 -5.93 14.69 -6.90
C HIS A 61 -5.06 14.31 -8.10
N LEU A 62 -5.04 13.02 -8.42
CA LEU A 62 -4.27 12.48 -9.55
C LEU A 62 -4.97 12.72 -10.88
N GLU A 63 -6.33 12.68 -10.86
CA GLU A 63 -7.21 12.89 -12.03
C GLU A 63 -7.11 11.76 -13.08
N ASP A 64 -5.92 11.29 -13.39
CA ASP A 64 -5.67 10.24 -14.39
C ASP A 64 -5.94 8.84 -13.81
N PRO A 65 -6.96 8.09 -14.28
CA PRO A 65 -7.25 6.74 -13.83
C PRO A 65 -6.14 5.71 -14.14
N GLY A 66 -5.19 6.06 -14.99
CA GLY A 66 -3.96 5.28 -15.22
C GLY A 66 -2.92 5.44 -14.11
N LEU A 67 -3.20 6.23 -13.05
CA LEU A 67 -2.29 6.48 -11.94
C LEU A 67 -2.98 6.21 -10.60
N ALA A 68 -2.19 5.79 -9.62
CA ALA A 68 -2.56 5.75 -8.21
C ALA A 68 -1.39 6.25 -7.36
N ALA A 69 -1.68 6.69 -6.13
CA ALA A 69 -0.63 6.93 -5.16
C ALA A 69 -0.61 5.82 -4.10
N VAL A 70 0.58 5.31 -3.78
CA VAL A 70 0.79 4.33 -2.70
C VAL A 70 1.55 4.99 -1.55
N LEU A 71 1.01 4.82 -0.35
CA LEU A 71 1.68 5.22 0.88
C LEU A 71 2.43 4.02 1.45
N LEU A 72 3.70 4.24 1.75
CA LEU A 72 4.63 3.22 2.22
C LEU A 72 5.30 3.67 3.52
N PRO A 73 5.68 2.72 4.40
CA PRO A 73 6.51 3.04 5.56
C PRO A 73 7.87 3.58 5.14
N ARG A 74 8.49 4.37 6.01
CA ARG A 74 9.89 4.74 5.87
C ARG A 74 10.79 3.66 6.48
N SER A 75 11.80 3.24 5.74
CA SER A 75 12.71 2.16 6.16
C SER A 75 13.33 2.41 7.55
N GLY A 76 13.77 3.63 7.81
CA GLY A 76 14.40 3.99 9.09
C GLY A 76 13.44 3.87 10.29
N LEU A 77 12.21 4.38 10.15
CA LEU A 77 11.19 4.29 11.21
C LEU A 77 10.74 2.83 11.41
N GLY A 78 10.47 2.13 10.31
CA GLY A 78 10.01 0.74 10.36
C GLY A 78 11.05 -0.21 10.97
N HIS A 79 12.31 -0.08 10.56
CA HIS A 79 13.38 -0.97 11.03
C HIS A 79 13.82 -0.66 12.47
N LYS A 80 14.05 0.62 12.80
CA LYS A 80 14.62 1.01 14.11
C LYS A 80 13.57 1.08 15.22
N HIS A 81 12.36 1.54 14.91
CA HIS A 81 11.34 1.86 15.90
C HIS A 81 10.06 1.02 15.77
N GLY A 82 9.95 0.22 14.70
CA GLY A 82 8.75 -0.56 14.45
C GLY A 82 7.55 0.28 14.00
N ILE A 83 7.75 1.54 13.60
CA ILE A 83 6.68 2.42 13.13
C ILE A 83 6.45 2.17 11.64
N VAL A 84 5.29 1.61 11.33
CA VAL A 84 4.86 1.21 9.99
C VAL A 84 3.43 1.69 9.72
N LEU A 85 2.85 1.30 8.58
CA LEU A 85 1.45 1.62 8.30
C LEU A 85 0.52 0.54 8.85
N GLY A 86 -0.57 0.94 9.51
CA GLY A 86 -1.57 0.04 10.08
C GLY A 86 -2.36 -0.73 9.03
N ASN A 87 -2.51 -0.17 7.84
CA ASN A 87 -3.09 -0.82 6.66
C ASN A 87 -2.03 -1.47 5.75
N LEU A 88 -0.78 -1.58 6.20
CA LEU A 88 0.40 -2.10 5.51
C LEU A 88 0.80 -1.24 4.30
N VAL A 89 -0.10 -0.99 3.38
CA VAL A 89 0.05 -0.09 2.23
C VAL A 89 -1.21 0.77 2.13
N GLY A 90 -1.05 2.08 2.08
CA GLY A 90 -2.14 2.99 1.74
C GLY A 90 -2.29 3.06 0.22
N LEU A 91 -3.49 2.85 -0.30
CA LEU A 91 -3.80 3.07 -1.71
C LEU A 91 -4.70 4.30 -1.83
N ILE A 92 -4.33 5.22 -2.71
CA ILE A 92 -5.08 6.43 -3.01
C ILE A 92 -5.46 6.38 -4.48
N ASP A 93 -6.75 6.32 -4.73
CA ASP A 93 -7.34 6.30 -6.07
C ASP A 93 -7.20 7.65 -6.77
N SER A 94 -7.26 7.66 -8.09
CA SER A 94 -7.04 8.88 -8.90
C SER A 94 -8.10 9.96 -8.68
N ASP A 95 -9.31 9.59 -8.30
CA ASP A 95 -10.46 10.46 -8.05
C ASP A 95 -10.64 10.86 -6.59
N TYR A 96 -9.79 10.35 -5.68
CA TYR A 96 -9.79 10.76 -4.28
C TYR A 96 -9.30 12.21 -4.13
N GLN A 97 -10.05 13.04 -3.38
CA GLN A 97 -9.75 14.46 -3.18
C GLN A 97 -9.71 14.86 -1.69
N GLY A 98 -9.81 13.88 -0.79
CA GLY A 98 -9.74 14.11 0.65
C GLY A 98 -8.31 14.35 1.15
N GLN A 99 -8.20 14.69 2.43
CA GLN A 99 -6.90 14.82 3.08
C GLN A 99 -6.15 13.48 3.07
N VAL A 100 -4.87 13.53 2.73
CA VAL A 100 -3.98 12.38 2.87
C VAL A 100 -3.73 12.13 4.36
N MET A 101 -4.17 10.97 4.84
CA MET A 101 -4.00 10.53 6.22
C MET A 101 -3.05 9.34 6.24
N VAL A 102 -2.15 9.31 7.21
CA VAL A 102 -1.24 8.17 7.42
C VAL A 102 -1.68 7.37 8.62
N SER A 103 -2.05 6.11 8.42
CA SER A 103 -2.35 5.17 9.50
C SER A 103 -1.04 4.68 10.11
N CYS A 104 -0.54 5.34 11.15
CA CYS A 104 0.71 4.96 11.83
C CYS A 104 0.43 3.86 12.85
N TRP A 105 1.16 2.74 12.75
CA TRP A 105 1.11 1.62 13.69
C TRP A 105 2.46 1.40 14.34
N ASN A 106 2.46 1.36 15.67
CA ASN A 106 3.63 0.96 16.46
C ASN A 106 3.61 -0.56 16.68
N ARG A 107 4.36 -1.30 15.87
CA ARG A 107 4.59 -2.75 16.06
C ARG A 107 5.82 -3.06 16.93
N GLY A 108 6.47 -2.00 17.44
CA GLY A 108 7.62 -2.11 18.33
C GLY A 108 7.23 -2.49 19.76
N GLN A 109 8.23 -2.50 20.66
CA GLN A 109 8.07 -2.86 22.08
C GLN A 109 8.06 -1.65 23.01
N ALA A 110 8.38 -0.46 22.52
CA ALA A 110 8.44 0.78 23.28
C ALA A 110 7.50 1.82 22.66
N ALA A 111 6.99 2.74 23.50
CA ALA A 111 6.25 3.90 23.03
C ALA A 111 7.13 4.73 22.08
N PHE A 112 6.53 5.29 21.04
CA PHE A 112 7.18 6.17 20.08
C PHE A 112 6.43 7.50 20.03
N THR A 113 7.15 8.61 20.14
CA THR A 113 6.57 9.94 20.00
C THR A 113 6.76 10.44 18.59
N ILE A 114 5.66 10.75 17.93
CA ILE A 114 5.65 11.42 16.61
C ILE A 114 5.60 12.92 16.88
N GLU A 115 6.65 13.63 16.47
CA GLU A 115 6.72 15.08 16.60
C GLU A 115 5.99 15.79 15.44
N PRO A 116 5.42 16.98 15.67
CA PRO A 116 4.90 17.82 14.60
C PRO A 116 5.96 18.06 13.52
N GLY A 117 5.59 17.88 12.24
CA GLY A 117 6.50 18.01 11.11
C GLY A 117 7.43 16.83 10.87
N GLU A 118 7.40 15.79 11.70
CA GLU A 118 8.20 14.58 11.48
C GLU A 118 7.77 13.84 10.22
N ARG A 119 8.75 13.28 9.49
CA ARG A 119 8.49 12.44 8.31
C ARG A 119 8.06 11.05 8.73
N ILE A 120 6.79 10.71 8.52
CA ILE A 120 6.16 9.48 9.03
C ILE A 120 5.93 8.40 7.97
N ALA A 121 5.82 8.79 6.71
CA ALA A 121 5.59 7.89 5.58
C ALA A 121 6.23 8.47 4.32
N GLN A 122 6.12 7.73 3.23
CA GLN A 122 6.46 8.21 1.89
C GLN A 122 5.35 7.84 0.90
N MET A 123 5.13 8.69 -0.08
CA MET A 123 4.16 8.51 -1.16
C MET A 123 4.87 8.26 -2.47
N VAL A 124 4.44 7.25 -3.21
CA VAL A 124 4.94 6.92 -4.57
C VAL A 124 3.75 6.93 -5.52
N VAL A 125 3.85 7.62 -6.64
CA VAL A 125 2.87 7.53 -7.72
C VAL A 125 3.25 6.37 -8.63
N VAL A 126 2.28 5.50 -8.91
CA VAL A 126 2.47 4.28 -9.70
C VAL A 126 1.48 4.22 -10.87
N PRO A 127 1.85 3.61 -11.99
CA PRO A 127 0.91 3.33 -13.07
C PRO A 127 -0.09 2.23 -12.63
N VAL A 128 -1.32 2.36 -13.11
CA VAL A 128 -2.42 1.42 -12.85
C VAL A 128 -2.97 0.92 -14.17
N VAL A 129 -3.25 -0.37 -14.23
CA VAL A 129 -3.97 -0.99 -15.35
C VAL A 129 -5.33 -1.46 -14.82
N GLN A 130 -6.41 -0.84 -15.30
CA GLN A 130 -7.76 -1.31 -15.03
C GLN A 130 -8.09 -2.46 -15.98
N VAL A 131 -8.78 -3.48 -15.48
CA VAL A 131 -9.14 -4.68 -16.26
C VAL A 131 -10.64 -4.92 -16.24
N GLU A 132 -11.14 -5.57 -17.30
CA GLU A 132 -12.47 -6.16 -17.32
C GLU A 132 -12.36 -7.66 -17.04
N PHE A 133 -13.32 -8.23 -16.32
CA PHE A 133 -13.37 -9.65 -16.09
C PHE A 133 -14.08 -10.36 -17.25
N GLU A 134 -13.38 -11.32 -17.87
CA GLU A 134 -13.97 -12.30 -18.77
C GLU A 134 -14.17 -13.60 -17.98
N VAL A 135 -15.43 -13.97 -17.75
CA VAL A 135 -15.77 -15.21 -17.04
C VAL A 135 -15.63 -16.38 -17.99
N VAL A 136 -14.74 -17.30 -17.66
CA VAL A 136 -14.48 -18.52 -18.43
C VAL A 136 -14.71 -19.75 -17.56
N GLU A 137 -15.10 -20.87 -18.17
CA GLU A 137 -15.28 -22.15 -17.45
C GLU A 137 -13.94 -22.80 -17.10
N ALA A 138 -12.92 -22.60 -17.94
CA ALA A 138 -11.56 -23.13 -17.74
C ALA A 138 -10.51 -22.22 -18.37
N PHE A 139 -9.32 -22.23 -17.80
CA PHE A 139 -8.16 -21.56 -18.39
C PHE A 139 -7.44 -22.46 -19.38
N SER A 140 -6.74 -21.88 -20.33
CA SER A 140 -5.79 -22.60 -21.17
C SER A 140 -4.71 -23.25 -20.30
N ALA A 141 -4.24 -24.44 -20.72
CA ALA A 141 -3.17 -25.14 -19.99
C ALA A 141 -1.89 -24.29 -19.92
N SER A 142 -1.25 -24.31 -18.77
CA SER A 142 0.07 -23.69 -18.56
C SER A 142 0.98 -24.63 -17.77
N ASP A 143 2.30 -24.47 -17.91
CA ASP A 143 3.29 -25.31 -17.23
C ASP A 143 3.18 -25.27 -15.70
N ARG A 144 2.69 -24.15 -15.16
CA ARG A 144 2.48 -23.98 -13.71
C ARG A 144 1.12 -24.50 -13.24
N GLY A 145 0.09 -24.42 -14.09
CA GLY A 145 -1.30 -24.78 -13.74
C GLY A 145 -1.75 -24.10 -12.45
N ALA A 146 -2.36 -24.87 -11.53
CA ALA A 146 -2.82 -24.40 -10.21
C ALA A 146 -1.73 -24.40 -9.12
N GLY A 147 -0.47 -24.66 -9.43
CA GLY A 147 0.64 -24.72 -8.49
C GLY A 147 0.90 -23.37 -7.81
N GLY A 148 0.80 -23.33 -6.46
CA GLY A 148 1.05 -22.17 -5.61
C GLY A 148 1.85 -22.54 -4.35
N PHE A 149 2.08 -21.58 -3.45
CA PHE A 149 2.65 -21.77 -2.10
C PHE A 149 3.89 -22.69 -2.02
N GLY A 150 4.89 -22.47 -2.88
CA GLY A 150 6.15 -23.23 -2.87
C GLY A 150 6.23 -24.30 -3.96
N SER A 151 5.31 -24.34 -4.92
CA SER A 151 5.37 -25.25 -6.07
C SER A 151 6.68 -25.15 -6.89
N SER A 152 7.44 -24.06 -6.75
CA SER A 152 8.75 -23.85 -7.40
C SER A 152 9.94 -24.42 -6.60
N GLY A 153 9.69 -25.05 -5.41
CA GLY A 153 10.72 -25.55 -4.51
C GLY A 153 11.45 -24.46 -3.72
N LYS A 154 12.14 -24.85 -2.64
CA LYS A 154 12.97 -23.95 -1.80
C LYS A 154 14.45 -23.96 -2.18
N SER A 155 14.89 -24.97 -2.93
CA SER A 155 16.27 -25.10 -3.41
C SER A 155 16.34 -25.86 -4.73
N SER A 156 17.47 -25.78 -5.43
CA SER A 156 17.72 -26.53 -6.66
C SER A 156 17.76 -28.06 -6.47
N ALA A 157 17.80 -28.56 -5.23
CA ALA A 157 17.73 -29.96 -4.89
C ALA A 157 16.30 -30.52 -4.94
N ASP A 158 15.27 -29.66 -4.79
CA ASP A 158 13.85 -30.08 -4.79
C ASP A 158 13.26 -30.26 -6.20
N ALA A 159 14.04 -30.03 -7.25
CA ALA A 159 13.56 -30.12 -8.64
C ALA A 159 13.34 -31.57 -9.13
N GLY A 160 13.62 -32.59 -8.30
CA GLY A 160 13.60 -34.00 -8.67
C GLY A 160 12.28 -34.74 -8.38
N GLU A 161 11.42 -34.25 -7.49
CA GLU A 161 10.17 -34.90 -7.14
C GLU A 161 8.97 -34.15 -7.73
N ARG A 162 8.65 -34.42 -8.99
CA ARG A 162 7.36 -34.05 -9.57
C ARG A 162 6.31 -35.02 -9.05
N TYR A 163 5.47 -34.54 -8.16
CA TYR A 163 4.30 -35.28 -7.70
C TYR A 163 3.39 -35.65 -8.87
N SER A 164 3.34 -36.92 -9.22
CA SER A 164 2.21 -37.51 -9.92
C SER A 164 1.13 -37.80 -8.88
N ALA A 165 0.22 -36.91 -8.67
CA ALA A 165 -1.00 -37.17 -7.94
C ALA A 165 -2.16 -36.41 -8.57
N VAL A 166 -2.79 -37.04 -9.53
CA VAL A 166 -4.14 -36.71 -9.97
C VAL A 166 -5.09 -37.11 -8.86
N GLY A 167 -5.44 -36.17 -8.02
CA GLY A 167 -6.55 -36.29 -7.09
C GLY A 167 -7.61 -35.27 -7.47
N VAL A 168 -8.49 -35.62 -8.38
CA VAL A 168 -9.69 -34.83 -8.67
C VAL A 168 -10.61 -34.94 -7.46
N VAL A 169 -10.63 -33.95 -6.60
CA VAL A 169 -11.68 -33.80 -5.60
C VAL A 169 -12.85 -33.09 -6.28
N SER A 170 -13.82 -33.89 -6.72
CA SER A 170 -15.10 -33.36 -7.18
C SER A 170 -15.91 -32.86 -5.97
N TRP A 171 -16.07 -31.56 -5.84
CA TRP A 171 -17.08 -31.01 -4.93
C TRP A 171 -18.43 -31.06 -5.59
N GLN A 172 -19.28 -32.01 -5.10
CA GLN A 172 -20.69 -32.01 -5.44
C GLN A 172 -21.38 -30.91 -4.63
N PHE A 173 -21.85 -29.88 -5.30
CA PHE A 173 -22.82 -28.94 -4.75
C PHE A 173 -24.16 -29.65 -4.61
N SER A 174 -24.48 -30.16 -3.40
CA SER A 174 -25.83 -30.57 -3.06
C SER A 174 -26.72 -29.34 -2.89
N GLN A 175 -27.81 -29.35 -3.59
CA GLN A 175 -28.84 -28.34 -3.69
C GLN A 175 -29.30 -27.85 -2.31
N LEU A 176 -29.17 -26.58 -2.02
CA LEU A 176 -29.93 -25.93 -0.95
C LEU A 176 -31.30 -25.56 -1.51
N THR A 177 -32.29 -26.33 -1.18
CA THR A 177 -33.71 -26.03 -1.36
C THR A 177 -34.10 -24.87 -0.46
N SER A 178 -34.76 -23.87 -1.05
CA SER A 178 -35.36 -22.75 -0.35
C SER A 178 -36.46 -23.23 0.65
N PRO A 179 -36.59 -22.56 1.83
CA PRO A 179 -37.74 -22.81 2.70
C PRO A 179 -39.01 -22.16 2.15
N PRO A 180 -40.20 -22.69 2.40
CA PRO A 180 -41.46 -22.12 1.98
C PRO A 180 -41.87 -20.94 2.87
N VAL A 181 -42.63 -20.04 2.30
CA VAL A 181 -43.41 -18.87 2.74
C VAL A 181 -43.59 -18.64 4.24
#